data_08d79d07da88d5c382714b048f299019
#
_entry.id   08d79d07da88d5c382714b048f299019
#
_cell.length_a   1.000
_cell.length_b   1.000
_cell.length_c   1.000
_cell.angle_alpha   90.00
_cell.angle_beta   90.00
_cell.angle_gamma   90.00
#
_symmetry.space_group_name_H-M   'P 1'
#
loop_
_entity.id
_entity.type
_entity.pdbx_description
1 polymer ?
#
loop_
_entity_poly.entity_id
_entity_poly.type
_entity_poly.pdbx_seq_one_letter_code
_entity_poly.pdbx_strand_id
1 'polypeptide(L)'
;MQAIPLGAAALTAGLAALLPLPAWALERLYINGSILTMAGERPSYVEALGVENGRIVFTGPRQRGLALRTANTRIIDLQGKALLPGFIDGHSHYINSLLVANQCKLYAPPAGPGQDVPSILAALKTCASERGLKKGELLIGYGYDDTVMPAGRLLNRGDLDEAFPANPVRIDHVSMHGAVLNSRALKKYGISASTPTPAGGVIVRKPGSQEPWGLIMETAYLPVVEQSEAITAQQELDWSRAGQMLYAQTGITTAQEGASHLPQIATIKRAADAGANLIDVVAYPFITDLDKVLALIPVSQWGRYNNRFKIGGVKITIDGSPRVAPPSSPPPTSRAARRARRTGGGNPPFPRTWSTRR
;
A
#
# COMPACT_ATOMS: atom_id res chain seq x y z
N MET A 1 -56.08 45.80 60.14
CA MET A 1 -54.63 45.81 60.28
C MET A 1 -54.24 44.37 60.54
N GLN A 2 -53.83 43.66 59.44
CA GLN A 2 -53.42 42.29 59.53
C GLN A 2 -51.90 42.23 59.18
N ALA A 3 -51.14 41.67 60.07
CA ALA A 3 -49.68 41.50 59.91
C ALA A 3 -49.36 40.28 59.05
N ILE A 4 -48.46 40.44 58.07
CA ILE A 4 -47.92 39.43 57.20
C ILE A 4 -46.63 38.84 57.83
N PRO A 5 -46.44 37.51 57.95
CA PRO A 5 -45.20 36.97 58.49
C PRO A 5 -44.17 36.86 57.40
N LEU A 6 -42.93 37.26 57.68
CA LEU A 6 -41.75 37.05 56.89
C LEU A 6 -41.38 35.55 56.89
N GLY A 7 -41.42 34.93 55.72
CA GLY A 7 -40.87 33.55 55.50
C GLY A 7 -39.36 33.58 55.36
N ALA A 8 -38.66 32.80 56.17
CA ALA A 8 -37.23 32.55 56.07
C ALA A 8 -36.91 31.64 54.85
N ALA A 9 -36.17 32.15 53.89
CA ALA A 9 -35.64 31.35 52.78
C ALA A 9 -34.41 30.58 53.27
N ALA A 10 -34.52 29.23 53.31
CA ALA A 10 -33.40 28.35 53.57
C ALA A 10 -32.56 28.19 52.31
N LEU A 11 -31.34 28.72 52.34
CA LEU A 11 -30.32 28.41 51.31
C LEU A 11 -29.86 26.96 51.46
N THR A 12 -30.33 26.06 50.63
CA THR A 12 -29.72 24.73 50.44
C THR A 12 -28.49 24.87 49.57
N ALA A 13 -27.31 24.88 50.17
CA ALA A 13 -26.04 24.72 49.48
C ALA A 13 -25.95 23.29 48.91
N GLY A 14 -26.18 23.15 47.61
CA GLY A 14 -25.97 21.92 46.91
C GLY A 14 -24.49 21.53 46.90
N LEU A 15 -24.13 20.51 47.68
CA LEU A 15 -22.83 19.84 47.60
C LEU A 15 -22.79 19.11 46.27
N ALA A 16 -22.18 19.70 45.23
CA ALA A 16 -21.87 19.01 44.00
C ALA A 16 -20.85 17.91 44.35
N ALA A 17 -21.30 16.65 44.40
CA ALA A 17 -20.46 15.50 44.54
C ALA A 17 -19.48 15.49 43.36
N LEU A 18 -18.24 15.84 43.58
CA LEU A 18 -17.10 15.59 42.67
C LEU A 18 -16.98 14.06 42.55
N LEU A 19 -17.63 13.49 41.53
CA LEU A 19 -17.35 12.12 41.14
C LEU A 19 -15.86 12.03 40.84
N PRO A 20 -15.11 11.07 41.43
CA PRO A 20 -13.72 10.91 41.13
C PRO A 20 -13.65 10.60 39.62
N LEU A 21 -12.98 11.48 38.86
CA LEU A 21 -12.59 11.15 37.47
C LEU A 21 -11.80 9.86 37.54
N PRO A 22 -12.07 8.90 36.64
CA PRO A 22 -11.30 7.66 36.61
C PRO A 22 -9.82 8.05 36.56
N ALA A 23 -9.05 7.51 37.51
CA ALA A 23 -7.62 7.74 37.57
C ALA A 23 -6.98 7.03 36.35
N TRP A 24 -6.84 7.76 35.26
CA TRP A 24 -6.16 7.28 34.05
C TRP A 24 -4.70 7.06 34.42
N ALA A 25 -4.26 5.83 34.39
CA ALA A 25 -2.87 5.48 34.62
C ALA A 25 -2.12 5.56 33.30
N LEU A 26 -1.61 6.72 32.93
CA LEU A 26 -0.90 6.90 31.66
C LEU A 26 0.27 5.91 31.53
N GLU A 27 0.25 5.09 30.49
CA GLU A 27 1.39 4.25 30.13
C GLU A 27 2.52 5.08 29.50
N ARG A 28 2.15 6.04 28.64
CA ARG A 28 3.10 6.90 27.93
C ARG A 28 2.59 8.35 27.91
N LEU A 29 3.53 9.27 28.10
CA LEU A 29 3.28 10.71 27.98
C LEU A 29 4.32 11.32 27.04
N TYR A 30 3.86 11.83 25.90
CA TYR A 30 4.67 12.53 24.91
C TYR A 30 4.70 14.01 25.22
N ILE A 31 5.90 14.63 25.25
CA ILE A 31 6.12 16.05 25.57
C ILE A 31 7.27 16.63 24.77
N ASN A 32 7.47 17.94 24.84
CA ASN A 32 8.61 18.67 24.25
C ASN A 32 8.70 18.52 22.73
N GLY A 33 7.57 18.57 22.01
CA GLY A 33 7.50 18.56 20.56
C GLY A 33 6.27 19.27 20.03
N SER A 34 6.17 19.35 18.71
CA SER A 34 5.00 19.89 18.02
C SER A 34 3.98 18.76 17.80
N ILE A 35 2.96 18.70 18.67
CA ILE A 35 1.97 17.62 18.65
C ILE A 35 0.70 18.11 17.95
N LEU A 36 0.45 17.62 16.74
CA LEU A 36 -0.73 17.93 15.94
C LEU A 36 -1.84 16.90 16.19
N THR A 37 -3.02 17.35 16.61
CA THR A 37 -4.12 16.43 16.96
C THR A 37 -5.05 16.14 15.79
N MET A 38 -5.22 17.04 14.86
CA MET A 38 -6.23 16.98 13.78
C MET A 38 -7.66 16.72 14.31
N ALA A 39 -7.90 17.01 15.60
CA ALA A 39 -9.21 16.90 16.22
C ALA A 39 -10.06 18.13 15.90
N GLY A 40 -11.29 17.93 15.39
CA GLY A 40 -12.19 19.02 14.99
C GLY A 40 -11.99 19.46 13.53
N GLU A 41 -12.56 20.62 13.19
CA GLU A 41 -12.58 21.14 11.82
C GLU A 41 -11.26 21.78 11.37
N ARG A 42 -10.38 22.11 12.30
CA ARG A 42 -9.09 22.76 12.02
C ARG A 42 -7.95 22.05 12.75
N PRO A 43 -6.75 22.04 12.16
CA PRO A 43 -5.58 21.53 12.84
C PRO A 43 -5.34 22.26 14.16
N SER A 44 -5.08 21.51 15.23
CA SER A 44 -4.76 22.07 16.53
C SER A 44 -3.50 21.43 17.11
N TYR A 45 -2.69 22.23 17.80
CA TYR A 45 -1.46 21.79 18.43
C TYR A 45 -1.62 21.76 19.96
N VAL A 46 -1.02 20.74 20.57
CA VAL A 46 -1.00 20.58 22.02
C VAL A 46 0.43 20.36 22.52
N GLU A 47 0.67 20.60 23.82
CA GLU A 47 2.01 20.48 24.43
C GLU A 47 2.30 19.07 24.95
N ALA A 48 1.25 18.27 25.18
CA ALA A 48 1.38 16.90 25.68
C ALA A 48 0.26 16.00 25.16
N LEU A 49 0.60 14.71 24.99
CA LEU A 49 -0.32 13.64 24.59
C LEU A 49 -0.07 12.43 25.49
N GLY A 50 -1.12 11.94 26.14
CA GLY A 50 -1.10 10.77 27.01
C GLY A 50 -1.78 9.57 26.39
N VAL A 51 -1.16 8.39 26.52
CA VAL A 51 -1.66 7.11 25.97
C VAL A 51 -1.82 6.11 27.11
N GLU A 52 -2.93 5.39 27.09
CA GLU A 52 -3.23 4.24 27.95
C GLU A 52 -3.90 3.14 27.12
N ASN A 53 -3.49 1.89 27.28
CA ASN A 53 -4.04 0.74 26.55
C ASN A 53 -4.13 0.96 25.02
N GLY A 54 -3.09 1.60 24.44
CA GLY A 54 -3.03 1.89 23.01
C GLY A 54 -4.00 2.99 22.53
N ARG A 55 -4.66 3.73 23.46
CA ARG A 55 -5.57 4.82 23.14
C ARG A 55 -5.07 6.15 23.66
N ILE A 56 -5.30 7.21 22.90
CA ILE A 56 -5.06 8.59 23.37
C ILE A 56 -6.16 8.91 24.40
N VAL A 57 -5.76 9.14 25.64
CA VAL A 57 -6.68 9.47 26.75
C VAL A 57 -6.50 10.90 27.26
N PHE A 58 -5.44 11.57 26.85
CA PHE A 58 -5.17 12.94 27.21
C PHE A 58 -4.50 13.70 26.06
N THR A 59 -4.95 14.92 25.79
CA THR A 59 -4.26 15.93 24.99
C THR A 59 -4.43 17.29 25.66
N GLY A 60 -3.38 18.12 25.70
CA GLY A 60 -3.50 19.44 26.29
C GLY A 60 -2.18 20.02 26.81
N PRO A 61 -2.24 20.94 27.80
CA PRO A 61 -1.07 21.58 28.38
C PRO A 61 -0.12 20.56 29.04
N ARG A 62 1.19 20.76 28.86
CA ARG A 62 2.23 19.90 29.40
C ARG A 62 2.11 19.72 30.93
N GLN A 63 1.84 20.81 31.68
CA GLN A 63 1.73 20.74 33.12
C GLN A 63 0.62 19.78 33.56
N ARG A 64 -0.55 19.80 32.88
CA ARG A 64 -1.66 18.88 33.18
C ARG A 64 -1.27 17.42 32.84
N GLY A 65 -0.60 17.19 31.71
CA GLY A 65 -0.12 15.86 31.35
C GLY A 65 0.85 15.30 32.40
N LEU A 66 1.79 16.12 32.87
CA LEU A 66 2.73 15.73 33.93
C LEU A 66 2.04 15.43 35.27
N ALA A 67 0.94 16.11 35.57
CA ALA A 67 0.16 15.85 36.79
C ALA A 67 -0.60 14.51 36.76
N LEU A 68 -0.86 13.95 35.57
CA LEU A 68 -1.53 12.66 35.38
C LEU A 68 -0.55 11.47 35.40
N ARG A 69 0.75 11.70 35.50
CA ARG A 69 1.76 10.62 35.50
C ARG A 69 1.72 9.81 36.79
N THR A 70 2.01 8.54 36.66
CA THR A 70 2.28 7.62 37.77
C THR A 70 3.76 7.23 37.77
N ALA A 71 4.22 6.47 38.76
CA ALA A 71 5.59 5.92 38.80
C ALA A 71 5.90 5.04 37.57
N ASN A 72 4.87 4.44 36.96
CA ASN A 72 5.01 3.56 35.77
C ASN A 72 4.84 4.29 34.44
N THR A 73 4.54 5.58 34.42
CA THR A 73 4.37 6.36 33.19
C THR A 73 5.71 6.58 32.51
N ARG A 74 5.88 6.06 31.31
CA ARG A 74 7.03 6.34 30.46
C ARG A 74 6.89 7.72 29.81
N ILE A 75 7.77 8.65 30.18
CA ILE A 75 7.86 9.97 29.52
C ILE A 75 8.69 9.81 28.25
N ILE A 76 8.13 10.28 27.12
CA ILE A 76 8.80 10.32 25.81
C ILE A 76 9.03 11.78 25.45
N ASP A 77 10.29 12.19 25.52
CA ASP A 77 10.72 13.52 25.10
C ASP A 77 10.88 13.52 23.57
N LEU A 78 10.07 14.34 22.90
CA LEU A 78 10.10 14.47 21.45
C LEU A 78 11.30 15.30 20.94
N GLN A 79 12.02 15.99 21.81
CA GLN A 79 13.20 16.77 21.45
C GLN A 79 12.94 17.76 20.29
N GLY A 80 11.81 18.43 20.29
CA GLY A 80 11.40 19.36 19.26
C GLY A 80 10.81 18.72 17.99
N LYS A 81 10.77 17.39 17.91
CA LYS A 81 10.21 16.67 16.75
C LYS A 81 8.69 16.81 16.70
N ALA A 82 8.12 16.68 15.50
CA ALA A 82 6.67 16.65 15.33
C ALA A 82 6.11 15.25 15.65
N LEU A 83 4.94 15.24 16.32
CA LEU A 83 4.10 14.06 16.47
C LEU A 83 2.79 14.32 15.70
N LEU A 84 2.49 13.46 14.75
CA LEU A 84 1.35 13.57 13.84
C LEU A 84 0.47 12.33 13.96
N PRO A 85 -0.83 12.41 13.63
CA PRO A 85 -1.63 11.23 13.33
C PRO A 85 -0.97 10.42 12.22
N GLY A 86 -1.04 9.08 12.29
CA GLY A 86 -0.56 8.22 11.22
C GLY A 86 -1.31 8.50 9.92
N PHE A 87 -0.60 8.40 8.80
CA PHE A 87 -1.20 8.63 7.49
C PHE A 87 -2.09 7.46 7.07
N ILE A 88 -3.15 7.79 6.33
CA ILE A 88 -4.04 6.84 5.70
C ILE A 88 -3.75 6.87 4.20
N ASP A 89 -3.36 5.72 3.66
CA ASP A 89 -3.21 5.55 2.22
C ASP A 89 -4.58 5.50 1.55
N GLY A 90 -4.83 6.45 0.67
CA GLY A 90 -6.13 6.60 0.00
C GLY A 90 -6.35 5.61 -1.14
N HIS A 91 -5.28 5.10 -1.77
CA HIS A 91 -5.34 4.09 -2.83
C HIS A 91 -3.97 3.50 -3.13
N SER A 92 -3.79 2.22 -2.79
CA SER A 92 -2.62 1.44 -3.22
C SER A 92 -2.98 -0.03 -3.43
N HIS A 93 -1.96 -0.84 -3.66
CA HIS A 93 -2.03 -2.29 -3.81
C HIS A 93 -1.16 -2.93 -2.72
N TYR A 94 -1.69 -3.01 -1.50
CA TYR A 94 -0.98 -3.51 -0.33
C TYR A 94 -0.33 -4.87 -0.57
N ILE A 95 -1.02 -5.78 -1.27
CA ILE A 95 -0.50 -7.13 -1.54
C ILE A 95 0.81 -7.10 -2.33
N ASN A 96 1.01 -6.10 -3.21
CA ASN A 96 2.24 -5.94 -3.96
C ASN A 96 3.42 -5.57 -3.06
N SER A 97 3.18 -4.92 -1.92
CA SER A 97 4.24 -4.58 -0.97
C SER A 97 4.91 -5.81 -0.38
N LEU A 98 4.18 -6.91 -0.23
CA LEU A 98 4.71 -8.19 0.26
C LEU A 98 5.77 -8.72 -0.72
N LEU A 99 5.49 -8.62 -2.02
CA LEU A 99 6.43 -9.02 -3.07
C LEU A 99 7.62 -8.05 -3.13
N VAL A 100 7.34 -6.76 -3.20
CA VAL A 100 8.35 -5.69 -3.35
C VAL A 100 9.32 -5.66 -2.17
N ALA A 101 8.86 -5.88 -0.94
CA ALA A 101 9.72 -5.94 0.24
C ALA A 101 10.79 -7.06 0.14
N ASN A 102 10.50 -8.10 -0.65
CA ASN A 102 11.33 -9.29 -0.82
C ASN A 102 12.02 -9.37 -2.19
N GLN A 103 12.02 -8.29 -2.96
CA GLN A 103 12.71 -8.15 -4.26
C GLN A 103 13.93 -7.24 -4.13
N CYS A 104 14.83 -7.30 -5.13
CA CYS A 104 15.94 -6.35 -5.22
C CYS A 104 15.41 -4.96 -5.57
N LYS A 105 15.76 -3.95 -4.78
CA LYS A 105 15.25 -2.58 -4.94
C LYS A 105 16.05 -1.83 -6.01
N LEU A 106 15.39 -1.45 -7.10
CA LEU A 106 16.02 -0.82 -8.28
C LEU A 106 15.41 0.56 -8.59
N TYR A 107 14.81 1.19 -7.58
CA TYR A 107 14.16 2.49 -7.76
C TYR A 107 15.10 3.54 -8.33
N ALA A 108 14.54 4.44 -9.12
CA ALA A 108 15.22 5.65 -9.56
C ALA A 108 15.53 6.60 -8.38
N PRO A 109 16.54 7.49 -8.50
CA PRO A 109 16.75 8.55 -7.54
C PRO A 109 15.50 9.43 -7.34
N PRO A 110 15.24 9.93 -6.11
CA PRO A 110 16.05 9.78 -4.90
C PRO A 110 15.77 8.50 -4.11
N ALA A 111 14.83 7.65 -4.53
CA ALA A 111 14.39 6.46 -3.79
C ALA A 111 15.39 5.28 -3.86
N GLY A 112 16.27 5.28 -4.85
CA GLY A 112 17.26 4.22 -5.06
C GLY A 112 18.30 4.58 -6.11
N PRO A 113 19.17 3.63 -6.50
CA PRO A 113 20.31 3.89 -7.38
C PRO A 113 20.00 3.74 -8.89
N GLY A 114 18.79 3.33 -9.28
CA GLY A 114 18.45 2.85 -10.62
C GLY A 114 18.33 3.94 -11.68
N GLN A 115 19.37 4.76 -11.90
CA GLN A 115 19.36 5.85 -12.87
C GLN A 115 19.85 5.46 -14.28
N ASP A 116 20.53 4.31 -14.41
CA ASP A 116 21.08 3.80 -15.67
C ASP A 116 21.30 2.29 -15.58
N VAL A 117 21.64 1.65 -16.71
CA VAL A 117 21.87 0.20 -16.74
C VAL A 117 23.03 -0.23 -15.82
N PRO A 118 24.19 0.43 -15.79
CA PRO A 118 25.28 0.05 -14.88
C PRO A 118 24.88 0.06 -13.42
N SER A 119 24.17 1.11 -12.94
CA SER A 119 23.72 1.21 -11.56
C SER A 119 22.67 0.15 -11.20
N ILE A 120 21.75 -0.18 -12.11
CA ILE A 120 20.79 -1.27 -11.94
C ILE A 120 21.52 -2.61 -11.79
N LEU A 121 22.48 -2.90 -12.67
CA LEU A 121 23.25 -4.16 -12.61
C LEU A 121 24.09 -4.25 -11.33
N ALA A 122 24.69 -3.14 -10.89
CA ALA A 122 25.42 -3.08 -9.63
C ALA A 122 24.52 -3.38 -8.42
N ALA A 123 23.34 -2.74 -8.36
CA ALA A 123 22.35 -2.97 -7.30
C ALA A 123 21.86 -4.44 -7.29
N LEU A 124 21.62 -5.03 -8.46
CA LEU A 124 21.26 -6.45 -8.58
C LEU A 124 22.36 -7.38 -8.08
N LYS A 125 23.63 -7.12 -8.42
CA LYS A 125 24.77 -7.93 -7.95
C LYS A 125 24.92 -7.86 -6.43
N THR A 126 24.79 -6.65 -5.87
CA THR A 126 24.82 -6.47 -4.40
C THR A 126 23.69 -7.26 -3.73
N CYS A 127 22.45 -7.08 -4.20
CA CYS A 127 21.29 -7.79 -3.68
C CYS A 127 21.42 -9.32 -3.81
N ALA A 128 21.91 -9.82 -4.94
CA ALA A 128 22.14 -11.25 -5.16
C ALA A 128 23.16 -11.81 -4.18
N SER A 129 24.24 -11.06 -3.91
CA SER A 129 25.28 -11.44 -2.92
C SER A 129 24.72 -11.46 -1.51
N GLU A 130 24.01 -10.39 -1.09
CA GLU A 130 23.40 -10.28 0.25
C GLU A 130 22.39 -11.41 0.53
N ARG A 131 21.67 -11.86 -0.51
CA ARG A 131 20.71 -12.98 -0.42
C ARG A 131 21.33 -14.35 -0.53
N GLY A 132 22.62 -14.45 -0.83
CA GLY A 132 23.27 -15.73 -1.09
C GLY A 132 22.67 -16.49 -2.27
N LEU A 133 22.32 -15.77 -3.37
CA LEU A 133 21.68 -16.33 -4.56
C LEU A 133 22.46 -17.50 -5.11
N LYS A 134 21.81 -18.69 -5.21
CA LYS A 134 22.42 -19.90 -5.74
C LYS A 134 22.22 -20.00 -7.25
N LYS A 135 23.10 -20.74 -7.92
CA LYS A 135 22.98 -21.01 -9.35
C LYS A 135 21.63 -21.63 -9.69
N GLY A 136 20.97 -21.06 -10.69
CA GLY A 136 19.65 -21.50 -11.16
C GLY A 136 18.47 -20.92 -10.43
N GLU A 137 18.65 -20.27 -9.26
CA GLU A 137 17.58 -19.57 -8.57
C GLU A 137 17.16 -18.30 -9.32
N LEU A 138 15.86 -17.99 -9.26
CA LEU A 138 15.29 -16.80 -9.88
C LEU A 138 15.65 -15.55 -9.07
N LEU A 139 16.27 -14.57 -9.72
CA LEU A 139 16.49 -13.24 -9.16
C LEU A 139 15.39 -12.31 -9.66
N ILE A 140 14.69 -11.65 -8.73
CA ILE A 140 13.67 -10.65 -9.07
C ILE A 140 14.10 -9.29 -8.53
N GLY A 141 14.06 -8.28 -9.41
CA GLY A 141 14.22 -6.89 -9.06
C GLY A 141 12.95 -6.10 -9.36
N TYR A 142 12.70 -5.03 -8.59
CA TYR A 142 11.57 -4.16 -8.76
C TYR A 142 11.97 -2.69 -8.73
N GLY A 143 11.27 -1.87 -9.52
CA GLY A 143 11.44 -0.43 -9.50
C GLY A 143 12.21 0.15 -10.69
N TYR A 144 12.48 -0.69 -11.72
CA TYR A 144 13.01 -0.19 -13.00
C TYR A 144 12.07 0.85 -13.59
N ASP A 145 12.61 2.00 -13.94
CA ASP A 145 11.88 3.11 -14.55
C ASP A 145 12.60 3.54 -15.83
N ASP A 146 11.97 3.29 -16.97
CA ASP A 146 12.52 3.61 -18.29
C ASP A 146 12.56 5.11 -18.55
N THR A 147 11.75 5.90 -17.84
CA THR A 147 11.66 7.36 -18.04
C THR A 147 12.88 8.13 -17.56
N VAL A 148 13.66 7.54 -16.64
CA VAL A 148 14.89 8.13 -16.11
C VAL A 148 16.16 7.62 -16.81
N MET A 149 16.03 6.62 -17.69
CA MET A 149 17.16 6.06 -18.40
C MET A 149 17.77 7.07 -19.39
N PRO A 150 19.09 7.07 -19.57
CA PRO A 150 19.74 7.87 -20.60
C PRO A 150 19.13 7.59 -21.99
N ALA A 151 18.95 8.63 -22.79
CA ALA A 151 18.30 8.55 -24.09
C ALA A 151 18.88 7.40 -24.96
N GLY A 152 18.00 6.54 -25.44
CA GLY A 152 18.33 5.40 -26.30
C GLY A 152 18.97 4.19 -25.60
N ARG A 153 19.16 4.20 -24.28
CA ARG A 153 19.80 3.11 -23.54
C ARG A 153 18.87 2.50 -22.50
N LEU A 154 17.99 1.63 -22.94
CA LEU A 154 17.11 0.85 -22.06
C LEU A 154 17.77 -0.46 -21.63
N LEU A 155 17.38 -0.96 -20.45
CA LEU A 155 17.74 -2.28 -19.98
C LEU A 155 17.16 -3.34 -20.92
N ASN A 156 17.96 -4.35 -21.27
CA ASN A 156 17.54 -5.40 -22.17
C ASN A 156 18.08 -6.77 -21.73
N ARG A 157 17.66 -7.82 -22.45
CA ARG A 157 18.06 -9.20 -22.21
C ARG A 157 19.57 -9.40 -22.16
N GLY A 158 20.31 -8.79 -23.08
CA GLY A 158 21.76 -8.95 -23.20
C GLY A 158 22.49 -8.47 -21.95
N ASP A 159 22.10 -7.34 -21.39
CA ASP A 159 22.67 -6.79 -20.17
C ASP A 159 22.53 -7.76 -18.99
N LEU A 160 21.36 -8.37 -18.87
CA LEU A 160 21.05 -9.32 -17.79
C LEU A 160 21.70 -10.67 -18.02
N ASP A 161 21.84 -11.13 -19.28
CA ASP A 161 22.54 -12.38 -19.63
C ASP A 161 24.03 -12.30 -19.28
N GLU A 162 24.67 -11.16 -19.59
CA GLU A 162 26.08 -10.91 -19.27
C GLU A 162 26.30 -10.87 -17.76
N ALA A 163 25.42 -10.15 -17.03
CA ALA A 163 25.57 -9.98 -15.59
C ALA A 163 25.24 -11.24 -14.78
N PHE A 164 24.31 -12.08 -15.25
CA PHE A 164 23.78 -13.26 -14.56
C PHE A 164 23.63 -14.45 -15.51
N PRO A 165 24.75 -14.99 -16.04
CA PRO A 165 24.71 -16.08 -17.03
C PRO A 165 24.16 -17.41 -16.47
N ALA A 166 24.16 -17.58 -15.14
CA ALA A 166 23.74 -18.81 -14.47
C ALA A 166 22.32 -18.78 -13.90
N ASN A 167 21.69 -17.59 -13.80
CA ASN A 167 20.43 -17.41 -13.11
C ASN A 167 19.34 -16.84 -14.02
N PRO A 168 18.08 -17.28 -13.91
CA PRO A 168 16.96 -16.52 -14.46
C PRO A 168 16.83 -15.19 -13.73
N VAL A 169 16.63 -14.09 -14.47
CA VAL A 169 16.47 -12.73 -13.92
C VAL A 169 15.23 -12.10 -14.51
N ARG A 170 14.39 -11.54 -13.63
CA ARG A 170 13.21 -10.73 -13.95
C ARG A 170 13.32 -9.39 -13.27
N ILE A 171 13.18 -8.31 -14.02
CA ILE A 171 13.17 -6.94 -13.51
C ILE A 171 11.82 -6.33 -13.79
N ASP A 172 11.02 -6.21 -12.75
CA ASP A 172 9.68 -5.64 -12.83
C ASP A 172 9.77 -4.10 -12.90
N HIS A 173 8.98 -3.54 -13.81
CA HIS A 173 8.87 -2.10 -13.97
C HIS A 173 8.15 -1.46 -12.78
N VAL A 174 8.49 -0.21 -12.45
CA VAL A 174 7.90 0.53 -11.32
C VAL A 174 6.37 0.64 -11.39
N SER A 175 5.81 0.65 -12.60
CA SER A 175 4.35 0.68 -12.80
C SER A 175 3.66 -0.68 -12.64
N MET A 176 4.40 -1.78 -12.53
CA MET A 176 3.87 -3.16 -12.54
C MET A 176 3.11 -3.54 -13.84
N HIS A 177 3.39 -2.86 -14.95
CA HIS A 177 2.81 -3.15 -16.27
C HIS A 177 3.76 -3.87 -17.23
N GLY A 178 4.96 -4.24 -16.80
CA GLY A 178 5.93 -4.94 -17.62
C GLY A 178 7.16 -5.37 -16.85
N ALA A 179 7.98 -6.17 -17.50
CA ALA A 179 9.26 -6.63 -16.98
C ALA A 179 10.30 -6.81 -18.10
N VAL A 180 11.58 -6.71 -17.72
CA VAL A 180 12.70 -7.12 -18.55
C VAL A 180 13.22 -8.48 -18.06
N LEU A 181 13.30 -9.44 -18.96
CA LEU A 181 13.69 -10.81 -18.70
C LEU A 181 15.01 -11.13 -19.41
N ASN A 182 15.90 -11.88 -18.74
CA ASN A 182 17.06 -12.48 -19.40
C ASN A 182 16.67 -13.77 -20.14
N SER A 183 17.60 -14.35 -20.88
CA SER A 183 17.36 -15.58 -21.66
C SER A 183 16.88 -16.75 -20.80
N ARG A 184 17.40 -16.90 -19.58
CA ARG A 184 16.99 -17.97 -18.67
C ARG A 184 15.57 -17.75 -18.11
N ALA A 185 15.21 -16.50 -17.82
CA ALA A 185 13.85 -16.16 -17.38
C ALA A 185 12.85 -16.33 -18.54
N LEU A 186 13.17 -15.87 -19.76
CA LEU A 186 12.35 -16.14 -20.95
C LEU A 186 12.09 -17.64 -21.13
N LYS A 187 13.13 -18.47 -21.00
CA LYS A 187 13.00 -19.93 -21.05
C LYS A 187 12.14 -20.48 -19.92
N LYS A 188 12.34 -19.99 -18.67
CA LYS A 188 11.55 -20.41 -17.49
C LYS A 188 10.06 -20.15 -17.70
N TYR A 189 9.70 -19.02 -18.30
CA TYR A 189 8.31 -18.64 -18.56
C TYR A 189 7.76 -19.06 -19.92
N GLY A 190 8.51 -19.88 -20.69
CA GLY A 190 8.07 -20.42 -21.98
C GLY A 190 7.96 -19.39 -23.09
N ILE A 191 8.66 -18.25 -22.99
CA ILE A 191 8.64 -17.18 -24.00
C ILE A 191 9.81 -17.35 -24.97
N SER A 192 9.50 -17.50 -26.26
CA SER A 192 10.48 -17.77 -27.33
C SER A 192 10.15 -16.99 -28.60
N ALA A 193 10.94 -17.21 -29.65
CA ALA A 193 10.66 -16.65 -30.97
C ALA A 193 9.33 -17.13 -31.57
N SER A 194 8.87 -18.33 -31.19
CA SER A 194 7.59 -18.90 -31.66
C SER A 194 6.39 -18.45 -30.80
N THR A 195 6.60 -17.82 -29.65
CA THR A 195 5.51 -17.38 -28.79
C THR A 195 4.78 -16.21 -29.45
N PRO A 196 3.47 -16.32 -29.75
CA PRO A 196 2.73 -15.20 -30.32
C PRO A 196 2.60 -14.06 -29.30
N THR A 197 2.62 -12.82 -29.77
CA THR A 197 2.29 -11.69 -28.91
C THR A 197 0.78 -11.71 -28.60
N PRO A 198 0.36 -11.81 -27.33
CA PRO A 198 -1.06 -11.88 -26.99
C PRO A 198 -1.77 -10.56 -27.30
N ALA A 199 -3.09 -10.62 -27.53
CA ALA A 199 -3.90 -9.42 -27.72
C ALA A 199 -3.80 -8.51 -26.49
N GLY A 200 -3.55 -7.22 -26.70
CA GLY A 200 -3.34 -6.24 -25.62
C GLY A 200 -2.00 -6.35 -24.91
N GLY A 201 -1.10 -7.23 -25.33
CA GLY A 201 0.23 -7.40 -24.76
C GLY A 201 1.35 -6.97 -25.71
N VAL A 202 2.57 -6.89 -25.17
CA VAL A 202 3.78 -6.59 -25.92
C VAL A 202 4.86 -7.60 -25.57
N ILE A 203 5.50 -8.18 -26.60
CA ILE A 203 6.78 -8.88 -26.50
C ILE A 203 7.73 -8.15 -27.44
N VAL A 204 8.63 -7.35 -26.90
CA VAL A 204 9.62 -6.62 -27.71
C VAL A 204 10.61 -7.61 -28.28
N ARG A 205 10.84 -7.50 -29.60
CA ARG A 205 11.72 -8.41 -30.35
C ARG A 205 12.96 -7.67 -30.86
N LYS A 206 14.02 -8.43 -31.09
CA LYS A 206 15.22 -7.87 -31.74
C LYS A 206 14.88 -7.34 -33.14
N PRO A 207 15.48 -6.25 -33.57
CA PRO A 207 15.28 -5.74 -34.92
C PRO A 207 15.53 -6.83 -35.98
N GLY A 208 14.57 -6.96 -36.91
CA GLY A 208 14.65 -7.95 -37.99
C GLY A 208 14.52 -9.43 -37.59
N SER A 209 14.07 -9.71 -36.36
CA SER A 209 13.97 -11.05 -35.79
C SER A 209 12.69 -11.25 -35.00
N GLN A 210 12.27 -12.51 -34.83
CA GLN A 210 11.20 -12.90 -33.89
C GLN A 210 11.74 -13.15 -32.47
N GLU A 211 13.06 -13.07 -32.28
CA GLU A 211 13.68 -13.35 -30.97
C GLU A 211 13.33 -12.30 -29.94
N PRO A 212 12.80 -12.67 -28.74
CA PRO A 212 12.48 -11.70 -27.69
C PRO A 212 13.71 -10.91 -27.23
N TRP A 213 13.59 -9.60 -27.13
CA TRP A 213 14.65 -8.70 -26.61
C TRP A 213 14.70 -8.63 -25.08
N GLY A 214 13.69 -9.16 -24.42
CA GLY A 214 13.58 -9.23 -22.97
C GLY A 214 12.40 -8.46 -22.38
N LEU A 215 12.01 -7.30 -22.94
CA LEU A 215 10.88 -6.54 -22.47
C LEU A 215 9.56 -7.19 -22.89
N ILE A 216 8.70 -7.41 -21.88
CA ILE A 216 7.31 -7.85 -22.02
C ILE A 216 6.39 -6.90 -21.25
N MET A 217 5.16 -6.68 -21.74
CA MET A 217 4.21 -5.75 -21.12
C MET A 217 2.77 -6.30 -21.21
N GLU A 218 1.93 -5.79 -20.29
CA GLU A 218 0.49 -6.00 -20.23
C GLU A 218 0.10 -7.48 -20.22
N THR A 219 -0.78 -7.93 -21.10
CA THR A 219 -1.24 -9.33 -21.17
C THR A 219 -0.13 -10.33 -21.45
N ALA A 220 1.04 -9.90 -21.93
CA ALA A 220 2.23 -10.74 -22.00
C ALA A 220 2.99 -10.83 -20.67
N TYR A 221 2.85 -9.83 -19.79
CA TYR A 221 3.50 -9.77 -18.49
C TYR A 221 2.67 -10.45 -17.38
N LEU A 222 1.35 -10.32 -17.38
CA LEU A 222 0.48 -10.85 -16.34
C LEU A 222 0.74 -12.34 -16.01
N PRO A 223 0.83 -13.27 -16.98
CA PRO A 223 1.10 -14.66 -16.67
C PRO A 223 2.46 -14.90 -16.01
N VAL A 224 3.43 -14.00 -16.24
CA VAL A 224 4.78 -14.10 -15.68
C VAL A 224 4.79 -13.66 -14.20
N VAL A 225 4.05 -12.61 -13.86
CA VAL A 225 3.97 -12.14 -12.48
C VAL A 225 3.08 -13.04 -11.62
N GLU A 226 2.07 -13.67 -12.22
CA GLU A 226 1.17 -14.61 -11.54
C GLU A 226 1.83 -15.96 -11.25
N GLN A 227 2.86 -16.35 -12.01
CA GLN A 227 3.66 -17.55 -11.76
C GLN A 227 4.60 -17.33 -10.56
N SER A 228 4.02 -17.18 -9.38
CA SER A 228 4.76 -17.11 -8.12
C SER A 228 5.26 -18.50 -7.72
N GLU A 229 6.47 -18.58 -7.21
CA GLU A 229 6.91 -19.80 -6.53
C GLU A 229 6.08 -20.01 -5.27
N ALA A 230 5.75 -21.27 -4.97
CA ALA A 230 5.03 -21.59 -3.75
C ALA A 230 5.87 -21.19 -2.53
N ILE A 231 5.30 -20.37 -1.66
CA ILE A 231 5.91 -19.96 -0.40
C ILE A 231 5.27 -20.72 0.77
N THR A 232 6.04 -20.96 1.82
CA THR A 232 5.49 -21.56 3.06
C THR A 232 4.59 -20.57 3.79
N ALA A 233 3.72 -21.08 4.67
CA ALA A 233 2.88 -20.22 5.53
C ALA A 233 3.72 -19.24 6.38
N GLN A 234 4.88 -19.68 6.88
CA GLN A 234 5.78 -18.80 7.63
C GLN A 234 6.36 -17.69 6.75
N GLN A 235 6.81 -18.02 5.54
CA GLN A 235 7.29 -17.02 4.59
C GLN A 235 6.20 -16.00 4.23
N GLU A 236 4.94 -16.43 4.08
CA GLU A 236 3.82 -15.51 3.83
C GLU A 236 3.65 -14.50 4.97
N LEU A 237 3.75 -14.95 6.24
CA LEU A 237 3.69 -14.05 7.40
C LEU A 237 4.89 -13.10 7.47
N ASP A 238 6.09 -13.58 7.20
CA ASP A 238 7.30 -12.78 7.19
C ASP A 238 7.25 -11.72 6.07
N TRP A 239 6.76 -12.11 4.89
CA TRP A 239 6.55 -11.19 3.76
C TRP A 239 5.48 -10.15 4.09
N SER A 240 4.39 -10.57 4.76
CA SER A 240 3.34 -9.65 5.22
C SER A 240 3.91 -8.59 6.16
N ARG A 241 4.74 -8.98 7.14
CA ARG A 241 5.41 -8.03 8.04
C ARG A 241 6.37 -7.10 7.29
N ALA A 242 7.18 -7.65 6.40
CA ALA A 242 8.12 -6.87 5.60
C ALA A 242 7.40 -5.84 4.71
N GLY A 243 6.30 -6.23 4.05
CA GLY A 243 5.46 -5.33 3.25
C GLY A 243 4.85 -4.20 4.09
N GLN A 244 4.33 -4.51 5.29
CA GLN A 244 3.78 -3.51 6.20
C GLN A 244 4.84 -2.51 6.68
N MET A 245 6.09 -2.95 6.86
CA MET A 245 7.18 -2.06 7.23
C MET A 245 7.50 -1.02 6.16
N LEU A 246 7.27 -1.30 4.86
CA LEU A 246 7.39 -0.30 3.80
C LEU A 246 6.41 0.86 3.98
N TYR A 247 5.19 0.57 4.42
CA TYR A 247 4.19 1.60 4.76
C TYR A 247 4.55 2.33 6.07
N ALA A 248 4.85 1.57 7.11
CA ALA A 248 5.14 2.13 8.44
C ALA A 248 6.35 3.09 8.44
N GLN A 249 7.40 2.80 7.66
CA GLN A 249 8.58 3.65 7.50
C GLN A 249 8.27 5.04 6.94
N THR A 250 7.18 5.19 6.20
CA THR A 250 6.70 6.47 5.66
C THR A 250 5.61 7.12 6.51
N GLY A 251 5.32 6.55 7.69
CA GLY A 251 4.30 7.06 8.61
C GLY A 251 2.87 6.64 8.27
N ILE A 252 2.68 5.73 7.32
CA ILE A 252 1.37 5.19 6.97
C ILE A 252 0.99 4.11 7.99
N THR A 253 -0.16 4.27 8.63
CA THR A 253 -0.71 3.34 9.64
C THR A 253 -1.98 2.63 9.19
N THR A 254 -2.54 3.04 8.05
CA THR A 254 -3.65 2.37 7.37
C THR A 254 -3.33 2.25 5.89
N ALA A 255 -3.11 1.03 5.41
CA ALA A 255 -2.88 0.73 4.01
C ALA A 255 -4.18 0.31 3.32
N GLN A 256 -4.29 0.65 2.04
CA GLN A 256 -5.38 0.19 1.19
C GLN A 256 -4.91 -0.92 0.25
N GLU A 257 -5.72 -1.98 0.14
CA GLU A 257 -5.63 -2.95 -0.93
C GLU A 257 -6.78 -2.69 -1.91
N GLY A 258 -6.48 -1.93 -2.95
CA GLY A 258 -7.47 -1.36 -3.85
C GLY A 258 -8.05 -2.31 -4.90
N ALA A 259 -7.48 -3.50 -5.07
CA ALA A 259 -7.93 -4.45 -6.11
C ALA A 259 -7.39 -5.86 -5.83
N SER A 260 -8.17 -6.72 -5.22
CA SER A 260 -7.74 -8.07 -4.85
C SER A 260 -8.67 -9.15 -5.36
N HIS A 261 -8.09 -10.24 -5.85
CA HIS A 261 -8.76 -11.50 -6.06
C HIS A 261 -8.84 -12.31 -4.76
N LEU A 262 -9.66 -13.36 -4.73
CA LEU A 262 -9.87 -14.20 -3.55
C LEU A 262 -8.57 -14.71 -2.90
N PRO A 263 -7.54 -15.21 -3.64
CA PRO A 263 -6.30 -15.68 -3.01
C PRO A 263 -5.59 -14.61 -2.20
N GLN A 264 -5.56 -13.36 -2.70
CA GLN A 264 -4.93 -12.22 -2.04
C GLN A 264 -5.70 -11.80 -0.79
N ILE A 265 -7.05 -11.79 -0.85
CA ILE A 265 -7.90 -11.56 0.33
C ILE A 265 -7.64 -12.65 1.39
N ALA A 266 -7.50 -13.90 0.98
CA ALA A 266 -7.20 -15.00 1.90
C ALA A 266 -5.81 -14.85 2.55
N THR A 267 -4.79 -14.39 1.81
CA THR A 267 -3.46 -14.07 2.35
C THR A 267 -3.54 -12.98 3.43
N ILE A 268 -4.23 -11.87 3.15
CA ILE A 268 -4.39 -10.78 4.12
C ILE A 268 -5.14 -11.27 5.37
N LYS A 269 -6.19 -12.08 5.16
CA LYS A 269 -6.96 -12.67 6.27
C LYS A 269 -6.10 -13.60 7.13
N ARG A 270 -5.28 -14.48 6.52
CA ARG A 270 -4.38 -15.37 7.30
C ARG A 270 -3.39 -14.57 8.14
N ALA A 271 -2.80 -13.49 7.59
CA ALA A 271 -1.93 -12.61 8.35
C ALA A 271 -2.66 -11.94 9.53
N ALA A 272 -3.90 -11.52 9.33
CA ALA A 272 -4.75 -10.98 10.40
C ALA A 272 -5.07 -12.03 11.47
N ASP A 273 -5.52 -13.22 11.05
CA ASP A 273 -5.87 -14.32 11.97
C ASP A 273 -4.65 -14.75 12.82
N ALA A 274 -3.45 -14.69 12.25
CA ALA A 274 -2.19 -14.96 12.96
C ALA A 274 -1.70 -13.79 13.83
N GLY A 275 -2.41 -12.66 13.88
CA GLY A 275 -1.98 -11.46 14.62
C GLY A 275 -0.70 -10.81 14.06
N ALA A 276 -0.38 -11.04 12.78
CA ALA A 276 0.83 -10.54 12.13
C ALA A 276 0.73 -9.10 11.63
N ASN A 277 -0.47 -8.49 11.69
CA ASN A 277 -0.69 -7.13 11.21
C ASN A 277 -0.14 -6.08 12.18
N LEU A 278 0.77 -5.23 11.70
CA LEU A 278 1.36 -4.08 12.39
C LEU A 278 0.56 -2.80 12.15
N ILE A 279 0.03 -2.65 10.93
CA ILE A 279 -0.80 -1.53 10.49
C ILE A 279 -2.21 -2.02 10.13
N ASP A 280 -3.15 -1.11 10.01
CA ASP A 280 -4.49 -1.45 9.54
C ASP A 280 -4.49 -1.66 8.03
N VAL A 281 -5.23 -2.68 7.55
CA VAL A 281 -5.38 -2.98 6.12
C VAL A 281 -6.86 -2.94 5.75
N VAL A 282 -7.19 -2.16 4.73
CA VAL A 282 -8.56 -2.05 4.19
C VAL A 282 -8.56 -2.59 2.76
N ALA A 283 -9.24 -3.71 2.51
CA ALA A 283 -9.24 -4.35 1.22
C ALA A 283 -10.56 -4.17 0.45
N TYR A 284 -10.42 -4.13 -0.88
CA TYR A 284 -11.50 -4.00 -1.85
C TYR A 284 -11.40 -5.14 -2.88
N PRO A 285 -12.08 -6.27 -2.65
CA PRO A 285 -12.09 -7.38 -3.59
C PRO A 285 -12.74 -6.96 -4.92
N PHE A 286 -12.27 -7.57 -6.02
CA PHE A 286 -12.91 -7.44 -7.31
C PHE A 286 -14.35 -7.96 -7.28
N ILE A 287 -15.25 -7.25 -7.98
CA ILE A 287 -16.68 -7.64 -8.14
C ILE A 287 -16.82 -9.05 -8.72
N THR A 288 -15.89 -9.49 -9.55
CA THR A 288 -15.87 -10.83 -10.16
C THR A 288 -15.67 -11.96 -9.15
N ASP A 289 -15.09 -11.67 -7.99
CA ASP A 289 -14.85 -12.65 -6.93
C ASP A 289 -15.82 -12.48 -5.74
N LEU A 290 -16.81 -11.59 -5.86
CA LEU A 290 -17.67 -11.18 -4.75
C LEU A 290 -18.31 -12.35 -4.01
N ASP A 291 -18.93 -13.29 -4.72
CA ASP A 291 -19.64 -14.42 -4.11
C ASP A 291 -18.67 -15.31 -3.30
N LYS A 292 -17.47 -15.53 -3.82
CA LYS A 292 -16.43 -16.32 -3.14
C LYS A 292 -15.90 -15.61 -1.89
N VAL A 293 -15.74 -14.27 -1.99
CA VAL A 293 -15.32 -13.46 -0.85
C VAL A 293 -16.38 -13.38 0.22
N LEU A 294 -17.66 -13.28 -0.14
CA LEU A 294 -18.79 -13.33 0.78
C LEU A 294 -18.89 -14.67 1.51
N ALA A 295 -18.54 -15.77 0.83
CA ALA A 295 -18.46 -17.09 1.46
C ALA A 295 -17.31 -17.19 2.48
N LEU A 296 -16.17 -16.50 2.22
CA LEU A 296 -15.02 -16.45 3.12
C LEU A 296 -15.21 -15.48 4.29
N ILE A 297 -15.79 -14.30 4.01
CA ILE A 297 -16.01 -13.21 4.96
C ILE A 297 -17.43 -12.67 4.74
N PRO A 298 -18.42 -13.10 5.56
CA PRO A 298 -19.80 -12.64 5.44
C PRO A 298 -19.94 -11.12 5.52
N VAL A 299 -20.89 -10.56 4.77
CA VAL A 299 -21.12 -9.11 4.69
C VAL A 299 -21.35 -8.45 6.04
N SER A 300 -21.89 -9.19 7.02
CA SER A 300 -22.09 -8.71 8.40
C SER A 300 -20.78 -8.34 9.13
N GLN A 301 -19.64 -8.82 8.63
CA GLN A 301 -18.30 -8.50 9.15
C GLN A 301 -17.63 -7.34 8.41
N TRP A 302 -18.18 -6.91 7.27
CA TRP A 302 -17.61 -5.84 6.47
C TRP A 302 -17.66 -4.50 7.20
N GLY A 303 -16.70 -3.62 6.93
CA GLY A 303 -16.56 -2.32 7.60
C GLY A 303 -16.01 -2.40 9.04
N ARG A 304 -15.89 -3.58 9.62
CA ARG A 304 -15.39 -3.79 10.99
C ARG A 304 -13.99 -4.40 10.95
N TYR A 305 -13.07 -3.84 11.73
CA TYR A 305 -11.74 -4.41 11.87
C TYR A 305 -11.78 -5.71 12.68
N ASN A 306 -11.13 -6.74 12.16
CA ASN A 306 -10.72 -7.92 12.87
C ASN A 306 -9.21 -8.06 12.77
N ASN A 307 -8.49 -7.98 13.89
CA ASN A 307 -7.02 -7.99 13.91
C ASN A 307 -6.39 -7.07 12.85
N ARG A 308 -6.81 -5.79 12.81
CA ARG A 308 -6.33 -4.76 11.89
C ARG A 308 -6.65 -4.99 10.41
N PHE A 309 -7.57 -5.87 10.08
CA PHE A 309 -8.02 -6.11 8.71
C PHE A 309 -9.53 -5.91 8.59
N LYS A 310 -9.98 -5.27 7.51
CA LYS A 310 -11.41 -5.22 7.13
C LYS A 310 -11.61 -5.19 5.63
N ILE A 311 -12.77 -5.65 5.17
CA ILE A 311 -13.26 -5.34 3.83
C ILE A 311 -13.95 -3.97 3.88
N GLY A 312 -13.51 -3.03 3.02
CA GLY A 312 -14.01 -1.65 2.96
C GLY A 312 -15.11 -1.44 1.92
N GLY A 313 -15.21 -2.33 0.93
CA GLY A 313 -16.13 -2.24 -0.19
C GLY A 313 -15.73 -3.18 -1.31
N VAL A 314 -16.09 -2.86 -2.56
CA VAL A 314 -15.83 -3.68 -3.75
C VAL A 314 -15.12 -2.86 -4.82
N LYS A 315 -14.17 -3.47 -5.52
CA LYS A 315 -13.49 -2.90 -6.69
C LYS A 315 -14.24 -3.23 -7.96
N ILE A 316 -14.54 -2.20 -8.74
CA ILE A 316 -15.07 -2.31 -10.11
C ILE A 316 -14.11 -1.58 -11.04
N THR A 317 -13.61 -2.25 -12.07
CA THR A 317 -12.80 -1.63 -13.13
C THR A 317 -13.72 -1.38 -14.33
N ILE A 318 -13.87 -0.11 -14.71
CA ILE A 318 -14.76 0.31 -15.80
C ILE A 318 -13.97 0.46 -17.10
N ASP A 319 -12.70 0.89 -17.00
CA ASP A 319 -11.80 1.14 -18.13
C ASP A 319 -10.35 0.79 -17.75
N GLY A 320 -9.44 0.91 -18.72
CA GLY A 320 -8.00 0.69 -18.51
C GLY A 320 -7.23 1.97 -18.16
N SER A 321 -5.93 1.84 -17.89
CA SER A 321 -5.04 2.98 -17.64
C SER A 321 -4.83 3.80 -18.92
N PRO A 322 -5.02 5.13 -18.90
CA PRO A 322 -4.77 5.99 -20.06
C PRO A 322 -3.26 6.13 -20.40
N ARG A 323 -2.37 5.54 -19.60
CA ARG A 323 -0.90 5.69 -19.74
C ARG A 323 -0.23 4.61 -20.57
N VAL A 324 -0.96 3.61 -21.04
CA VAL A 324 -0.37 2.51 -21.81
C VAL A 324 -0.61 2.76 -23.30
N ALA A 325 0.16 3.65 -23.88
CA ALA A 325 0.35 3.69 -25.32
C ALA A 325 1.71 3.03 -25.65
N PRO A 326 1.78 2.14 -26.67
CA PRO A 326 3.06 1.61 -27.11
C PRO A 326 3.98 2.75 -27.58
N PRO A 327 5.34 2.60 -27.50
CA PRO A 327 6.30 3.65 -27.80
C PRO A 327 6.21 4.29 -29.20
N SER A 328 5.42 3.71 -30.10
CA SER A 328 5.19 4.17 -31.48
C SER A 328 3.91 4.99 -31.66
N SER A 329 3.10 5.20 -30.63
CA SER A 329 1.89 6.02 -30.75
C SER A 329 2.18 7.43 -30.25
N PRO A 330 1.95 8.47 -31.08
CA PRO A 330 2.07 9.84 -30.57
C PRO A 330 1.06 10.03 -29.43
N PRO A 331 1.39 10.83 -28.41
CA PRO A 331 0.47 11.11 -27.32
C PRO A 331 -0.85 11.65 -27.90
N PRO A 332 -2.02 11.23 -27.36
CA PRO A 332 -3.29 11.74 -27.84
C PRO A 332 -3.30 13.25 -27.66
N THR A 333 -3.30 13.98 -28.77
CA THR A 333 -3.41 15.43 -28.72
C THR A 333 -4.70 15.79 -28.02
N SER A 334 -4.70 16.85 -27.21
CA SER A 334 -5.85 17.32 -26.44
C SER A 334 -7.14 17.51 -27.27
N ARG A 335 -7.00 17.54 -28.60
CA ARG A 335 -8.09 17.58 -29.58
C ARG A 335 -8.79 16.23 -29.79
N ALA A 336 -8.06 15.08 -29.70
CA ALA A 336 -8.66 13.76 -29.86
C ALA A 336 -9.51 13.38 -28.63
N ALA A 337 -9.04 13.69 -27.42
CA ALA A 337 -9.78 13.49 -26.18
C ALA A 337 -11.07 14.34 -26.12
N ARG A 338 -11.08 15.54 -26.72
CA ARG A 338 -12.29 16.38 -26.83
C ARG A 338 -13.29 15.87 -27.88
N ARG A 339 -12.81 15.17 -28.91
CA ARG A 339 -13.70 14.62 -29.97
C ARG A 339 -14.40 13.34 -29.51
N ALA A 340 -13.72 12.47 -28.75
CA ALA A 340 -14.31 11.27 -28.16
C ALA A 340 -15.47 11.57 -27.17
N ARG A 341 -15.44 12.73 -26.52
CA ARG A 341 -16.54 13.21 -25.67
C ARG A 341 -17.72 13.80 -26.47
N ARG A 342 -17.55 14.14 -27.74
CA ARG A 342 -18.59 14.75 -28.59
C ARG A 342 -19.31 13.76 -29.48
N THR A 343 -18.70 12.64 -29.83
CA THR A 343 -19.38 11.55 -30.56
C THR A 343 -19.85 10.54 -29.50
N GLY A 344 -21.08 10.76 -29.04
CA GLY A 344 -21.75 9.84 -28.11
C GLY A 344 -21.88 8.45 -28.72
N GLY A 345 -20.89 7.62 -28.56
CA GLY A 345 -20.99 6.17 -28.66
C GLY A 345 -21.84 5.71 -27.49
N GLY A 346 -23.03 5.21 -27.78
CA GLY A 346 -24.01 4.85 -26.77
C GLY A 346 -23.44 3.86 -25.78
N ASN A 347 -23.46 4.24 -24.51
CA ASN A 347 -23.30 3.30 -23.40
C ASN A 347 -24.43 2.26 -23.48
N PRO A 348 -24.11 0.96 -23.24
CA PRO A 348 -25.18 -0.01 -23.02
C PRO A 348 -26.00 0.44 -21.81
N PRO A 349 -27.32 0.27 -21.81
CA PRO A 349 -28.17 0.73 -20.72
C PRO A 349 -27.89 -0.10 -19.45
N PHE A 350 -27.26 0.52 -18.43
CA PHE A 350 -27.31 -0.02 -17.09
C PHE A 350 -28.74 -0.01 -16.56
N PRO A 351 -29.20 -1.06 -15.87
CA PRO A 351 -30.52 -1.04 -15.24
C PRO A 351 -30.57 0.10 -14.21
N ARG A 352 -31.45 1.05 -14.40
CA ARG A 352 -31.75 2.14 -13.46
C ARG A 352 -32.52 1.61 -12.25
N THR A 353 -31.93 0.81 -11.40
CA THR A 353 -32.56 0.44 -10.11
C THR A 353 -31.54 0.26 -9.01
N TRP A 354 -30.88 1.35 -8.64
CA TRP A 354 -30.35 1.47 -7.29
C TRP A 354 -30.96 2.73 -6.69
N SER A 355 -32.19 2.61 -6.18
CA SER A 355 -32.77 3.65 -5.35
C SER A 355 -32.14 3.56 -3.96
N THR A 356 -31.56 4.64 -3.53
CA THR A 356 -31.18 4.93 -2.14
C THR A 356 -32.37 4.67 -1.23
N ARG A 357 -32.32 3.63 -0.41
CA ARG A 357 -33.05 3.58 0.86
C ARG A 357 -32.07 3.92 1.98
N ARG A 358 -32.49 4.92 2.75
CA ARG A 358 -31.83 5.43 3.97
C ARG A 358 -31.70 4.33 5.02
#